data_6e044dd280a9469cf612314a3f6c59ca
#
_entry.id   6e044dd280a9469cf612314a3f6c59ca
#
_cell.length_a   1.000
_cell.length_b   1.000
_cell.length_c   1.000
_cell.angle_alpha   90.00
_cell.angle_beta   90.00
_cell.angle_gamma   90.00
#
_symmetry.space_group_name_H-M   'P 1'
#
loop_
_entity.id
_entity.type
_entity.pdbx_description
1 polymer ?
#
loop_
_entity_poly.entity_id
_entity_poly.type
_entity_poly.pdbx_seq_one_letter_code
_entity_poly.pdbx_strand_id
1 'polypeptide(L)'
;MAKYYKFFLYTLITFQLSLLMSSCQEGHDAGNLLGQWRLDNYDSKYVSFSGSVTLIKDMNTGAVYGNFQHVGDSLFIQCYSEKEQKSDTITVEESFGFKPFNNIRVKIAALDNDQLVITKGSQTWSFHKY
;
A
#
# COMPACT_ATOMS: atom_id res chain seq x y z
N MET A 1 -33.43 -40.01 11.76
CA MET A 1 -33.19 -39.01 10.69
C MET A 1 -32.85 -37.60 11.20
N ALA A 2 -33.41 -37.16 12.33
CA ALA A 2 -33.07 -35.84 12.89
C ALA A 2 -31.60 -35.68 13.30
N LYS A 3 -30.91 -36.80 13.60
CA LYS A 3 -29.50 -36.84 14.01
C LYS A 3 -28.53 -36.43 12.91
N TYR A 4 -28.83 -36.77 11.65
CA TYR A 4 -27.98 -36.44 10.48
C TYR A 4 -28.19 -35.02 10.01
N TYR A 5 -29.39 -34.49 10.18
CA TYR A 5 -29.72 -33.13 9.81
C TYR A 5 -28.96 -32.10 10.65
N LYS A 6 -28.86 -32.30 11.97
CA LYS A 6 -28.11 -31.42 12.86
C LYS A 6 -26.62 -31.43 12.55
N PHE A 7 -26.06 -32.61 12.29
CA PHE A 7 -24.63 -32.73 11.94
C PHE A 7 -24.29 -32.01 10.64
N PHE A 8 -25.14 -32.12 9.62
CA PHE A 8 -24.99 -31.44 8.36
C PHE A 8 -25.09 -29.93 8.53
N LEU A 9 -25.99 -29.45 9.36
CA LEU A 9 -26.15 -28.03 9.66
C LEU A 9 -24.90 -27.45 10.33
N TYR A 10 -24.34 -28.13 11.31
CA TYR A 10 -23.11 -27.69 11.98
C TYR A 10 -21.92 -27.65 11.03
N THR A 11 -21.77 -28.60 10.15
CA THR A 11 -20.71 -28.64 9.14
C THR A 11 -20.84 -27.48 8.18
N LEU A 12 -22.04 -27.13 7.75
CA LEU A 12 -22.31 -26.02 6.86
C LEU A 12 -21.96 -24.67 7.51
N ILE A 13 -22.35 -24.47 8.76
CA ILE A 13 -22.05 -23.24 9.52
C ILE A 13 -20.54 -23.08 9.73
N THR A 14 -19.83 -24.13 10.05
CA THR A 14 -18.36 -24.12 10.22
C THR A 14 -17.66 -23.75 8.92
N PHE A 15 -18.14 -24.27 7.80
CA PHE A 15 -17.61 -23.98 6.48
C PHE A 15 -17.80 -22.49 6.11
N GLN A 16 -18.97 -21.94 6.38
CA GLN A 16 -19.26 -20.52 6.14
C GLN A 16 -18.41 -19.59 7.00
N LEU A 17 -18.16 -19.95 8.26
CA LEU A 17 -17.30 -19.21 9.16
C LEU A 17 -15.85 -19.19 8.66
N SER A 18 -15.35 -20.29 8.11
CA SER A 18 -14.02 -20.35 7.52
C SER A 18 -13.89 -19.45 6.31
N LEU A 19 -14.92 -19.34 5.47
CA LEU A 19 -14.94 -18.43 4.32
C LEU A 19 -14.95 -16.97 4.75
N LEU A 20 -15.68 -16.62 5.81
CA LEU A 20 -15.72 -15.26 6.35
C LEU A 20 -14.36 -14.85 6.94
N MET A 21 -13.64 -15.74 7.57
CA MET A 21 -12.30 -15.49 8.07
C MET A 21 -11.28 -15.30 6.94
N SER A 22 -11.44 -16.00 5.81
CA SER A 22 -10.61 -15.81 4.63
C SER A 22 -10.82 -14.42 4.01
N SER A 23 -12.07 -13.92 4.01
CA SER A 23 -12.35 -12.59 3.45
C SER A 23 -11.86 -11.45 4.33
N CYS A 24 -11.69 -11.66 5.64
CA CYS A 24 -11.09 -10.66 6.54
C CYS A 24 -9.58 -10.49 6.34
N GLN A 25 -8.95 -11.36 5.57
CA GLN A 25 -7.54 -11.26 5.21
C GLN A 25 -7.31 -10.48 3.90
N GLU A 26 -8.33 -9.88 3.34
CA GLU A 26 -8.24 -9.08 2.11
C GLU A 26 -7.65 -7.67 2.30
N GLY A 27 -6.89 -7.43 3.32
CA GLY A 27 -6.02 -6.27 3.40
C GLY A 27 -4.67 -6.54 2.72
N HIS A 28 -4.62 -7.52 1.80
CA HIS A 28 -3.38 -8.10 1.27
C HIS A 28 -2.69 -7.31 0.19
N ASP A 29 -3.31 -6.28 -0.39
CA ASP A 29 -2.63 -5.44 -1.36
C ASP A 29 -1.40 -4.77 -0.74
N ALA A 30 -1.47 -4.45 0.55
CA ALA A 30 -0.32 -3.94 1.27
C ALA A 30 0.72 -5.03 1.57
N GLY A 31 0.29 -6.21 2.05
CA GLY A 31 1.19 -7.32 2.39
C GLY A 31 2.36 -6.86 3.25
N ASN A 32 3.58 -7.15 2.82
CA ASN A 32 4.81 -6.72 3.49
C ASN A 32 5.06 -5.21 3.40
N LEU A 33 4.34 -4.50 2.52
CA LEU A 33 4.39 -3.05 2.45
C LEU A 33 3.63 -2.37 3.58
N LEU A 34 2.75 -3.09 4.27
CA LEU A 34 1.93 -2.50 5.33
C LEU A 34 2.76 -1.74 6.34
N GLY A 35 2.41 -0.50 6.60
CA GLY A 35 3.06 0.36 7.58
C GLY A 35 3.59 1.65 6.99
N GLN A 36 4.48 2.28 7.75
CA GLN A 36 5.06 3.56 7.40
C GLN A 36 6.53 3.40 7.06
N TRP A 37 6.94 3.97 5.94
CA TRP A 37 8.30 3.90 5.41
C TRP A 37 8.87 5.30 5.27
N ARG A 38 9.98 5.55 5.95
CA ARG A 38 10.66 6.84 5.90
C ARG A 38 11.78 6.78 4.85
N LEU A 39 11.85 7.81 4.00
CA LEU A 39 12.91 7.92 3.00
C LEU A 39 14.27 8.12 3.69
N ASP A 40 15.27 7.33 3.31
CA ASP A 40 16.61 7.42 3.89
C ASP A 40 17.20 8.81 3.67
N ASN A 41 17.88 9.32 4.68
CA ASN A 41 18.50 10.65 4.71
C ASN A 41 17.52 11.83 4.75
N TYR A 42 16.21 11.55 4.90
CA TYR A 42 15.20 12.59 5.01
C TYR A 42 14.27 12.31 6.18
N ASP A 43 14.28 13.17 7.19
CA ASP A 43 13.42 13.01 8.36
C ASP A 43 11.96 13.45 8.06
N SER A 44 11.76 14.24 7.01
CA SER A 44 10.47 14.85 6.69
C SER A 44 9.65 14.10 5.65
N LYS A 45 10.23 13.08 4.99
CA LYS A 45 9.60 12.40 3.86
C LYS A 45 9.30 10.95 4.19
N TYR A 46 8.02 10.57 4.06
CA TYR A 46 7.63 9.18 4.27
C TYR A 46 6.44 8.78 3.42
N VAL A 47 6.31 7.48 3.21
CA VAL A 47 5.20 6.86 2.50
C VAL A 47 4.61 5.79 3.40
N SER A 48 3.30 5.72 3.48
CA SER A 48 2.64 4.65 4.22
C SER A 48 1.69 3.88 3.32
N PHE A 49 1.51 2.61 3.63
CA PHE A 49 0.62 1.71 2.90
C PHE A 49 -0.31 1.03 3.89
N SER A 50 -1.60 1.02 3.59
CA SER A 50 -2.62 0.37 4.40
C SER A 50 -3.79 -0.04 3.51
N GLY A 51 -4.13 -1.33 3.50
CA GLY A 51 -5.15 -1.84 2.59
C GLY A 51 -4.79 -1.59 1.13
N SER A 52 -5.57 -0.80 0.44
CA SER A 52 -5.32 -0.38 -0.94
C SER A 52 -4.97 1.12 -1.06
N VAL A 53 -4.72 1.78 0.06
CA VAL A 53 -4.46 3.22 0.13
C VAL A 53 -3.02 3.49 0.52
N THR A 54 -2.40 4.44 -0.15
CA THR A 54 -1.08 4.96 0.19
C THR A 54 -1.17 6.43 0.57
N LEU A 55 -0.29 6.86 1.47
CA LEU A 55 -0.10 8.26 1.83
C LEU A 55 1.34 8.64 1.53
N ILE A 56 1.52 9.65 0.69
CA ILE A 56 2.83 10.22 0.37
C ILE A 56 2.91 11.57 1.06
N LYS A 57 3.82 11.69 2.00
CA LYS A 57 3.91 12.90 2.83
C LYS A 57 5.33 13.45 2.89
N ASP A 58 5.41 14.75 2.67
CA ASP A 58 6.56 15.58 3.01
C ASP A 58 6.09 16.63 4.01
N MET A 59 6.66 16.64 5.19
CA MET A 59 6.26 17.57 6.26
C MET A 59 6.42 19.04 5.87
N ASN A 60 7.25 19.32 4.86
CA ASN A 60 7.50 20.68 4.39
C ASN A 60 6.52 21.15 3.31
N THR A 61 5.89 20.23 2.58
CA THR A 61 5.01 20.56 1.44
C THR A 61 3.57 20.10 1.62
N GLY A 62 3.35 18.91 2.16
CA GLY A 62 2.00 18.40 2.38
C GLY A 62 1.89 16.89 2.29
N ALA A 63 0.66 16.42 2.32
CA ALA A 63 0.33 15.00 2.29
C ALA A 63 -0.67 14.73 1.17
N VAL A 64 -0.44 13.63 0.42
CA VAL A 64 -1.27 13.24 -0.71
C VAL A 64 -1.65 11.77 -0.57
N TYR A 65 -2.93 11.47 -0.71
CA TYR A 65 -3.43 10.11 -0.74
C TYR A 65 -3.43 9.55 -2.14
N GLY A 66 -3.30 8.26 -2.26
CA GLY A 66 -3.41 7.53 -3.51
C GLY A 66 -3.92 6.13 -3.30
N ASN A 67 -4.37 5.51 -4.38
CA ASN A 67 -4.64 4.09 -4.42
C ASN A 67 -3.40 3.38 -4.97
N PHE A 68 -3.12 2.18 -4.47
CA PHE A 68 -2.00 1.42 -4.98
C PHE A 68 -2.37 -0.04 -5.24
N GLN A 69 -1.60 -0.66 -6.14
CA GLN A 69 -1.65 -2.08 -6.41
C GLN A 69 -0.24 -2.64 -6.34
N HIS A 70 -0.08 -3.75 -5.64
CA HIS A 70 1.17 -4.47 -5.51
C HIS A 70 1.02 -5.82 -6.20
N VAL A 71 1.67 -6.00 -7.34
CA VAL A 71 1.59 -7.22 -8.16
C VAL A 71 3.00 -7.72 -8.40
N GLY A 72 3.40 -8.80 -7.72
CA GLY A 72 4.76 -9.32 -7.78
C GLY A 72 5.75 -8.29 -7.26
N ASP A 73 6.70 -7.88 -8.10
CA ASP A 73 7.68 -6.83 -7.81
C ASP A 73 7.27 -5.45 -8.34
N SER A 74 6.05 -5.33 -8.88
CA SER A 74 5.54 -4.09 -9.45
C SER A 74 4.64 -3.37 -8.46
N LEU A 75 4.79 -2.05 -8.39
CA LEU A 75 3.98 -1.17 -7.56
C LEU A 75 3.41 -0.06 -8.43
N PHE A 76 2.09 0.03 -8.45
CA PHE A 76 1.35 1.04 -9.20
C PHE A 76 0.63 1.95 -8.22
N ILE A 77 0.83 3.25 -8.35
CA ILE A 77 0.21 4.24 -7.46
C ILE A 77 -0.53 5.26 -8.32
N GLN A 78 -1.77 5.51 -7.95
CA GLN A 78 -2.60 6.56 -8.53
C GLN A 78 -2.96 7.55 -7.43
N CYS A 79 -2.29 8.68 -7.41
CA CYS A 79 -2.58 9.75 -6.45
C CYS A 79 -3.85 10.49 -6.85
N TYR A 80 -4.56 10.99 -5.86
CA TYR A 80 -5.74 11.82 -6.07
C TYR A 80 -5.76 12.95 -5.05
N SER A 81 -6.35 14.07 -5.44
CA SER A 81 -6.54 15.22 -4.56
C SER A 81 -8.03 15.47 -4.41
N GLU A 82 -8.49 15.63 -3.18
CA GLU A 82 -9.88 16.03 -2.91
C GLU A 82 -10.15 17.46 -3.41
N LYS A 83 -9.12 18.29 -3.41
CA LYS A 83 -9.13 19.62 -4.03
C LYS A 83 -7.89 19.76 -4.88
N GLU A 84 -8.05 20.17 -6.12
CA GLU A 84 -6.94 20.42 -7.02
C GLU A 84 -6.01 21.50 -6.46
N GLN A 85 -4.96 21.09 -5.79
CA GLN A 85 -3.92 21.98 -5.27
C GLN A 85 -2.60 21.66 -5.97
N LYS A 86 -1.94 22.70 -6.43
CA LYS A 86 -0.59 22.58 -7.02
C LYS A 86 0.41 21.98 -6.05
N SER A 87 0.21 22.21 -4.75
CA SER A 87 1.06 21.64 -3.69
C SER A 87 1.07 20.12 -3.67
N ASP A 88 -0.03 19.46 -4.05
CA ASP A 88 -0.11 18.00 -4.09
C ASP A 88 0.79 17.42 -5.17
N THR A 89 0.76 18.00 -6.36
CA THR A 89 1.65 17.61 -7.46
C THR A 89 3.11 17.88 -7.12
N ILE A 90 3.40 18.99 -6.49
CA ILE A 90 4.75 19.34 -6.03
C ILE A 90 5.26 18.31 -5.03
N THR A 91 4.43 17.91 -4.05
CA THR A 91 4.80 16.91 -3.04
C THR A 91 5.17 15.58 -3.69
N VAL A 92 4.38 15.10 -4.64
CA VAL A 92 4.58 13.79 -5.25
C VAL A 92 5.67 13.84 -6.32
N GLU A 93 5.58 14.76 -7.25
CA GLU A 93 6.46 14.78 -8.43
C GLU A 93 7.80 15.46 -8.20
N GLU A 94 7.83 16.54 -7.46
CA GLU A 94 9.07 17.29 -7.23
C GLU A 94 9.80 16.85 -5.97
N SER A 95 9.07 16.72 -4.86
CA SER A 95 9.67 16.36 -3.57
C SER A 95 10.14 14.91 -3.52
N PHE A 96 9.36 13.97 -4.04
CA PHE A 96 9.70 12.55 -4.11
C PHE A 96 10.25 12.12 -5.46
N GLY A 97 9.89 12.79 -6.53
CA GLY A 97 10.26 12.38 -7.88
C GLY A 97 9.38 11.28 -8.47
N PHE A 98 8.19 11.06 -7.92
CA PHE A 98 7.24 10.09 -8.43
C PHE A 98 6.39 10.71 -9.53
N LYS A 99 6.59 10.30 -10.77
CA LYS A 99 5.92 10.86 -11.95
C LYS A 99 5.31 9.77 -12.82
N PRO A 100 4.18 10.02 -13.49
CA PRO A 100 3.27 11.15 -13.28
C PRO A 100 2.37 10.95 -12.06
N PHE A 101 1.84 11.99 -11.49
CA PHE A 101 1.04 12.05 -10.27
C PHE A 101 -0.09 10.99 -10.23
N ASN A 102 -0.79 10.79 -11.32
CA ASN A 102 -1.95 9.90 -11.39
C ASN A 102 -1.62 8.50 -11.96
N ASN A 103 -0.37 8.20 -12.26
CA ASN A 103 0.02 6.91 -12.84
C ASN A 103 1.48 6.60 -12.56
N ILE A 104 1.81 6.44 -11.29
CA ILE A 104 3.16 6.12 -10.85
C ILE A 104 3.36 4.60 -10.99
N ARG A 105 4.41 4.21 -11.71
CA ARG A 105 4.78 2.80 -11.90
C ARG A 105 6.23 2.61 -11.51
N VAL A 106 6.47 1.83 -10.47
CA VAL A 106 7.81 1.56 -9.96
C VAL A 106 7.98 0.06 -9.72
N LYS A 107 9.22 -0.37 -9.62
CA LYS A 107 9.58 -1.73 -9.25
C LYS A 107 10.10 -1.79 -7.84
N ILE A 108 9.75 -2.86 -7.13
CA ILE A 108 10.30 -3.15 -5.81
C ILE A 108 11.57 -3.97 -6.02
N ALA A 109 12.72 -3.35 -5.75
CA ALA A 109 14.02 -4.01 -5.87
C ALA A 109 14.36 -4.81 -4.61
N ALA A 110 13.89 -4.36 -3.44
CA ALA A 110 14.07 -5.06 -2.18
C ALA A 110 12.93 -4.70 -1.23
N LEU A 111 12.44 -5.69 -0.49
CA LEU A 111 11.40 -5.51 0.52
C LEU A 111 11.61 -6.55 1.61
N ASP A 112 11.90 -6.09 2.83
CA ASP A 112 11.95 -6.92 4.02
C ASP A 112 11.27 -6.18 5.18
N ASN A 113 11.44 -6.66 6.41
CA ASN A 113 10.77 -6.07 7.57
C ASN A 113 11.28 -4.66 7.91
N ASP A 114 12.46 -4.28 7.44
CA ASP A 114 13.13 -3.04 7.83
C ASP A 114 13.40 -2.12 6.66
N GLN A 115 13.48 -2.65 5.43
CA GLN A 115 13.91 -1.89 4.27
C GLN A 115 13.00 -2.10 3.06
N LEU A 116 12.75 -1.01 2.35
CA LEU A 116 12.08 -1.01 1.05
C LEU A 116 12.93 -0.23 0.06
N VAL A 117 13.23 -0.83 -1.08
CA VAL A 117 13.92 -0.17 -2.18
C VAL A 117 13.06 -0.25 -3.42
N ILE A 118 12.72 0.89 -3.99
CA ILE A 118 11.96 0.97 -5.24
C ILE A 118 12.79 1.68 -6.32
N THR A 119 12.57 1.28 -7.57
CA THR A 119 13.32 1.80 -8.71
C THR A 119 12.41 2.14 -9.87
N LYS A 120 12.82 3.15 -10.64
CA LYS A 120 12.20 3.51 -11.91
C LYS A 120 13.28 4.05 -12.85
N GLY A 121 13.64 3.28 -13.87
CA GLY A 121 14.76 3.63 -14.74
C GLY A 121 16.05 3.71 -13.94
N SER A 122 16.74 4.83 -13.99
CA SER A 122 17.97 5.10 -13.24
C SER A 122 17.74 5.64 -11.83
N GLN A 123 16.47 5.90 -11.45
CA GLN A 123 16.12 6.43 -10.15
C GLN A 123 15.92 5.30 -9.14
N THR A 124 16.37 5.53 -7.91
CA THR A 124 16.24 4.58 -6.79
C THR A 124 15.82 5.35 -5.54
N TRP A 125 14.84 4.81 -4.83
CA TRP A 125 14.41 5.31 -3.52
C TRP A 125 14.59 4.22 -2.48
N SER A 126 15.31 4.53 -1.42
CA SER A 126 15.51 3.62 -0.29
C SER A 126 14.78 4.14 0.92
N PHE A 127 14.00 3.28 1.53
CA PHE A 127 13.20 3.58 2.72
C PHE A 127 13.54 2.60 3.84
N HIS A 128 13.37 3.02 5.06
CA HIS A 128 13.41 2.16 6.22
C HIS A 128 12.09 2.19 6.98
N LYS A 129 11.77 1.09 7.64
CA LYS A 129 10.55 0.97 8.41
C LYS A 129 10.60 1.88 9.64
N TYR A 130 9.52 2.60 9.82
CA TYR A 130 9.38 3.49 10.97
C TYR A 130 8.72 2.80 12.17
#